data_dca02ea628a62942a9e3b5295aaaad7e
#
_entry.id   dca02ea628a62942a9e3b5295aaaad7e
#
_cell.length_a   1.000
_cell.length_b   1.000
_cell.length_c   1.000
_cell.angle_alpha   90.00
_cell.angle_beta   90.00
_cell.angle_gamma   90.00
#
_symmetry.space_group_name_H-M   'P 1'
#
loop_
_entity.id
_entity.type
_entity.pdbx_description
1 polymer ?
#
loop_
_entity_poly.entity_id
_entity_poly.type
_entity_poly.pdbx_seq_one_letter_code
_entity_poly.pdbx_strand_id
1 'polypeptide(L)'
;LQFVDGIETQGELGQKRLEVVEGRYLALDQRQQALFEQYSTGEMSSNRFARELVRLGTAIKTQRSYRERIFTEVYDGRPTAPSEDFQRRFNSLELSLTPEQPVTERLRSAMTGAGDPALVYSQSAEEVLVLATIDDETYVRQATLRDERDLGSEDQFTDLWRDATSRAGSLYPWTFSSENLQDVDPFNLEVYSQVYAVRAQHSQGELSVYLDGATRNVFHENQLKRVQSLPVTETVQNESDGIVGNVSLTNEAGPMLVAVTNDAGTPIEGAEVTVDGAPVGVTDSSGELWAVQPAAEAEIGITTEESDGVTVLIPE
;
A
#
# COMPACT_ATOMS: atom_id res chain seq x y z
N LEU A 1 -32.05 -21.04 37.37
CA LEU A 1 -30.68 -21.24 37.82
C LEU A 1 -29.80 -21.79 36.68
N GLN A 2 -30.20 -22.91 36.03
CA GLN A 2 -29.41 -23.48 34.91
C GLN A 2 -29.31 -22.56 33.69
N PHE A 3 -30.25 -21.64 33.49
CA PHE A 3 -30.24 -20.70 32.35
C PHE A 3 -29.24 -19.57 32.55
N VAL A 4 -29.01 -19.10 33.77
CA VAL A 4 -28.04 -18.05 34.10
C VAL A 4 -26.60 -18.58 33.95
N ASP A 5 -26.35 -19.78 34.49
CA ASP A 5 -25.05 -20.46 34.37
C ASP A 5 -24.68 -20.74 32.88
N GLY A 6 -25.67 -21.02 32.01
CA GLY A 6 -25.46 -21.24 30.57
C GLY A 6 -25.09 -19.97 29.80
N ILE A 7 -25.56 -18.81 30.23
CA ILE A 7 -25.24 -17.52 29.60
C ILE A 7 -23.84 -17.08 30.01
N GLU A 8 -23.45 -17.21 31.28
CA GLU A 8 -22.08 -16.89 31.72
C GLU A 8 -21.05 -17.80 31.05
N THR A 9 -21.34 -19.10 30.95
CA THR A 9 -20.44 -20.06 30.27
C THR A 9 -20.23 -19.74 28.78
N GLN A 10 -21.25 -19.21 28.10
CA GLN A 10 -21.10 -18.78 26.67
C GLN A 10 -20.30 -17.50 26.53
N GLY A 11 -20.49 -16.53 27.46
CA GLY A 11 -19.69 -15.30 27.47
C GLY A 11 -18.20 -15.58 27.72
N GLU A 12 -17.90 -16.43 28.72
CA GLU A 12 -16.53 -16.87 29.00
C GLU A 12 -15.89 -17.64 27.82
N LEU A 13 -16.67 -18.49 27.16
CA LEU A 13 -16.19 -19.21 25.98
C LEU A 13 -15.91 -18.24 24.81
N GLY A 14 -16.76 -17.22 24.63
CA GLY A 14 -16.55 -16.15 23.65
C GLY A 14 -15.27 -15.37 23.94
N GLN A 15 -15.07 -14.96 25.19
CA GLN A 15 -13.86 -14.27 25.63
C GLN A 15 -12.60 -15.11 25.33
N LYS A 16 -12.57 -16.37 25.70
CA LYS A 16 -11.45 -17.29 25.39
C LYS A 16 -11.19 -17.44 23.90
N ARG A 17 -12.24 -17.48 23.07
CA ARG A 17 -12.08 -17.53 21.61
C ARG A 17 -11.46 -16.26 21.07
N LEU A 18 -11.85 -15.07 21.57
CA LEU A 18 -11.26 -13.80 21.17
C LEU A 18 -9.80 -13.66 21.61
N GLU A 19 -9.44 -14.16 22.81
CA GLU A 19 -8.04 -14.23 23.27
C GLU A 19 -7.16 -15.09 22.34
N VAL A 20 -7.71 -16.19 21.80
CA VAL A 20 -7.02 -17.02 20.80
C VAL A 20 -6.82 -16.24 19.49
N VAL A 21 -7.81 -15.45 19.07
CA VAL A 21 -7.71 -14.61 17.87
C VAL A 21 -6.68 -13.50 18.08
N GLU A 22 -6.67 -12.85 19.24
CA GLU A 22 -5.66 -11.85 19.63
C GLU A 22 -4.24 -12.44 19.53
N GLY A 23 -4.01 -13.61 20.12
CA GLY A 23 -2.72 -14.30 20.04
C GLY A 23 -2.29 -14.61 18.59
N ARG A 24 -3.24 -14.90 17.70
CA ARG A 24 -2.95 -15.11 16.28
C ARG A 24 -2.62 -13.80 15.56
N TYR A 25 -3.29 -12.68 15.87
CA TYR A 25 -2.92 -11.39 15.32
C TYR A 25 -1.52 -10.96 15.76
N LEU A 26 -1.16 -11.17 17.04
CA LEU A 26 0.21 -10.93 17.51
C LEU A 26 1.25 -11.76 16.74
N ALA A 27 0.95 -13.03 16.47
CA ALA A 27 1.83 -13.87 15.67
C ALA A 27 1.92 -13.42 14.20
N LEU A 28 0.84 -12.89 13.61
CA LEU A 28 0.83 -12.33 12.27
C LEU A 28 1.62 -11.01 12.20
N ASP A 29 1.53 -10.19 13.23
CA ASP A 29 2.29 -8.96 13.37
C ASP A 29 3.80 -9.23 13.43
N GLN A 30 4.23 -10.16 14.27
CA GLN A 30 5.63 -10.61 14.33
C GLN A 30 6.10 -11.20 12.99
N ARG A 31 5.24 -11.93 12.30
CA ARG A 31 5.56 -12.47 10.97
C ARG A 31 5.70 -11.37 9.93
N GLN A 32 4.89 -10.32 9.99
CA GLN A 32 5.01 -9.16 9.11
C GLN A 32 6.36 -8.47 9.32
N GLN A 33 6.73 -8.22 10.57
CA GLN A 33 8.01 -7.62 10.93
C GLN A 33 9.19 -8.45 10.39
N ALA A 34 9.21 -9.74 10.70
CA ALA A 34 10.26 -10.64 10.21
C ALA A 34 10.32 -10.71 8.67
N LEU A 35 9.17 -10.56 7.99
CA LEU A 35 9.11 -10.54 6.53
C LEU A 35 9.76 -9.27 5.96
N PHE A 36 9.50 -8.10 6.55
CA PHE A 36 10.09 -6.84 6.14
C PHE A 36 11.61 -6.83 6.39
N GLU A 37 12.04 -7.27 7.57
CA GLU A 37 13.45 -7.40 7.93
C GLU A 37 14.23 -8.30 6.96
N GLN A 38 13.75 -9.54 6.72
CA GLN A 38 14.42 -10.48 5.81
C GLN A 38 14.47 -9.97 4.37
N TYR A 39 13.50 -9.18 3.95
CA TYR A 39 13.50 -8.60 2.61
C TYR A 39 14.46 -7.40 2.53
N SER A 40 14.46 -6.51 3.51
CA SER A 40 15.33 -5.33 3.56
C SER A 40 16.82 -5.69 3.68
N THR A 41 17.15 -6.79 4.35
CA THR A 41 18.52 -7.31 4.48
C THR A 41 18.99 -8.14 3.28
N GLY A 42 18.10 -8.38 2.30
CA GLY A 42 18.41 -9.20 1.13
C GLY A 42 18.43 -10.73 1.39
N GLU A 43 18.02 -11.18 2.57
CA GLU A 43 17.91 -12.61 2.91
C GLU A 43 16.77 -13.31 2.14
N MET A 44 15.88 -12.52 1.54
CA MET A 44 14.72 -13.00 0.81
C MET A 44 14.65 -12.38 -0.60
N SER A 45 14.49 -13.21 -1.62
CA SER A 45 14.28 -12.73 -2.99
C SER A 45 12.87 -12.11 -3.15
N SER A 46 12.72 -11.13 -4.06
CA SER A 46 11.46 -10.43 -4.35
C SER A 46 10.31 -11.38 -4.66
N ASN A 47 10.56 -12.44 -5.44
CA ASN A 47 9.55 -13.47 -5.75
C ASN A 47 9.09 -14.27 -4.51
N ARG A 48 9.98 -14.51 -3.56
CA ARG A 48 9.64 -15.20 -2.30
C ARG A 48 8.89 -14.22 -1.40
N PHE A 49 9.37 -12.99 -1.29
CA PHE A 49 8.73 -11.92 -0.54
C PHE A 49 7.28 -11.72 -1.00
N ALA A 50 7.04 -11.54 -2.30
CA ALA A 50 5.70 -11.39 -2.87
C ALA A 50 4.75 -12.54 -2.46
N ARG A 51 5.21 -13.80 -2.55
CA ARG A 51 4.41 -14.95 -2.12
C ARG A 51 4.09 -14.96 -0.63
N GLU A 52 5.08 -14.63 0.22
CA GLU A 52 4.87 -14.59 1.67
C GLU A 52 3.96 -13.42 2.07
N LEU A 53 4.06 -12.27 1.40
CA LEU A 53 3.18 -11.12 1.61
C LEU A 53 1.71 -11.47 1.29
N VAL A 54 1.46 -12.14 0.16
CA VAL A 54 0.10 -12.61 -0.20
C VAL A 54 -0.43 -13.65 0.79
N ARG A 55 0.43 -14.56 1.28
CA ARG A 55 0.06 -15.54 2.31
C ARG A 55 -0.29 -14.85 3.63
N LEU A 56 0.50 -13.86 4.03
CA LEU A 56 0.24 -13.07 5.22
C LEU A 56 -1.11 -12.34 5.11
N GLY A 57 -1.37 -11.63 4.02
CA GLY A 57 -2.64 -10.95 3.78
C GLY A 57 -3.84 -11.91 3.80
N THR A 58 -3.70 -13.11 3.23
CA THR A 58 -4.73 -14.15 3.27
C THR A 58 -4.98 -14.64 4.70
N ALA A 59 -3.93 -14.82 5.50
CA ALA A 59 -4.05 -15.24 6.90
C ALA A 59 -4.73 -14.16 7.75
N ILE A 60 -4.41 -12.89 7.55
CA ILE A 60 -5.05 -11.75 8.21
C ILE A 60 -6.55 -11.71 7.90
N LYS A 61 -6.94 -11.80 6.62
CA LYS A 61 -8.35 -11.86 6.19
C LYS A 61 -9.10 -13.02 6.83
N THR A 62 -8.46 -14.18 6.92
CA THR A 62 -9.05 -15.37 7.56
C THR A 62 -9.32 -15.13 9.04
N GLN A 63 -8.39 -14.48 9.77
CA GLN A 63 -8.60 -14.16 11.18
C GLN A 63 -9.72 -13.11 11.36
N ARG A 64 -9.79 -12.11 10.50
CA ARG A 64 -10.87 -11.11 10.50
C ARG A 64 -12.24 -11.78 10.34
N SER A 65 -12.41 -12.64 9.34
CA SER A 65 -13.67 -13.38 9.13
C SER A 65 -14.02 -14.31 10.30
N TYR A 66 -13.00 -14.86 10.99
CA TYR A 66 -13.24 -15.67 12.18
C TYR A 66 -13.67 -14.81 13.38
N ARG A 67 -13.05 -13.65 13.59
CA ARG A 67 -13.48 -12.65 14.58
C ARG A 67 -14.94 -12.25 14.37
N GLU A 68 -15.30 -11.84 13.15
CA GLU A 68 -16.66 -11.41 12.78
C GLU A 68 -17.69 -12.48 13.13
N ARG A 69 -17.39 -13.75 12.86
CA ARG A 69 -18.26 -14.87 13.29
C ARG A 69 -18.39 -15.00 14.80
N ILE A 70 -17.31 -14.84 15.57
CA ILE A 70 -17.40 -14.88 17.02
C ILE A 70 -18.29 -13.76 17.54
N PHE A 71 -18.14 -12.54 17.02
CA PHE A 71 -19.00 -11.41 17.41
C PHE A 71 -20.47 -11.69 17.08
N THR A 72 -20.79 -12.18 15.91
CA THR A 72 -22.14 -12.52 15.50
C THR A 72 -22.72 -13.67 16.30
N GLU A 73 -22.00 -14.77 16.50
CA GLU A 73 -22.52 -15.96 17.17
C GLU A 73 -22.62 -15.82 18.69
N VAL A 74 -21.70 -15.05 19.31
CA VAL A 74 -21.58 -15.00 20.77
C VAL A 74 -22.17 -13.74 21.37
N TYR A 75 -21.99 -12.59 20.72
CA TYR A 75 -22.30 -11.28 21.31
C TYR A 75 -23.51 -10.57 20.70
N ASP A 76 -23.95 -10.96 19.49
CA ASP A 76 -25.12 -10.31 18.86
C ASP A 76 -26.39 -10.43 19.70
N GLY A 77 -26.95 -9.28 20.05
CA GLY A 77 -28.16 -9.17 20.88
C GLY A 77 -28.01 -9.59 22.34
N ARG A 78 -26.78 -9.71 22.88
CA ARG A 78 -26.52 -10.14 24.26
C ARG A 78 -25.90 -9.04 25.14
N PRO A 79 -26.18 -9.00 26.45
CA PRO A 79 -25.68 -7.97 27.36
C PRO A 79 -24.21 -8.12 27.76
N THR A 80 -23.54 -9.20 27.35
CA THR A 80 -22.14 -9.51 27.73
C THR A 80 -21.22 -9.20 26.55
N ALA A 81 -20.89 -7.92 26.33
CA ALA A 81 -19.81 -7.52 25.43
C ALA A 81 -18.44 -7.68 26.10
N PRO A 82 -17.34 -7.88 25.34
CA PRO A 82 -15.99 -7.80 25.88
C PRO A 82 -15.76 -6.43 26.55
N SER A 83 -14.83 -6.36 27.54
CA SER A 83 -14.49 -5.09 28.18
C SER A 83 -13.96 -4.07 27.16
N GLU A 84 -14.17 -2.79 27.42
CA GLU A 84 -13.66 -1.71 26.55
C GLU A 84 -12.14 -1.77 26.36
N ASP A 85 -11.39 -2.09 27.43
CA ASP A 85 -9.94 -2.26 27.37
C ASP A 85 -9.52 -3.41 26.45
N PHE A 86 -10.26 -4.52 26.48
CA PHE A 86 -10.02 -5.62 25.55
C PHE A 86 -10.35 -5.20 24.11
N GLN A 87 -11.48 -4.54 23.89
CA GLN A 87 -11.87 -4.09 22.56
C GLN A 87 -10.85 -3.08 21.99
N ARG A 88 -10.39 -2.13 22.81
CA ARG A 88 -9.37 -1.16 22.42
C ARG A 88 -8.09 -1.85 21.95
N ARG A 89 -7.52 -2.69 22.80
CA ARG A 89 -6.28 -3.41 22.50
C ARG A 89 -6.42 -4.31 21.27
N PHE A 90 -7.53 -5.04 21.20
CA PHE A 90 -7.81 -5.95 20.09
C PHE A 90 -8.00 -5.22 18.75
N ASN A 91 -8.84 -4.18 18.73
CA ASN A 91 -9.11 -3.40 17.53
C ASN A 91 -7.87 -2.64 17.05
N SER A 92 -7.09 -2.10 17.98
CA SER A 92 -5.82 -1.43 17.66
C SER A 92 -4.83 -2.39 16.99
N LEU A 93 -4.69 -3.60 17.51
CA LEU A 93 -3.81 -4.63 16.94
C LEU A 93 -4.32 -5.11 15.57
N GLU A 94 -5.62 -5.38 15.42
CA GLU A 94 -6.19 -5.78 14.14
C GLU A 94 -5.95 -4.70 13.07
N LEU A 95 -6.22 -3.44 13.38
CA LEU A 95 -6.08 -2.34 12.44
C LEU A 95 -4.62 -2.01 12.09
N SER A 96 -3.64 -2.43 12.89
CA SER A 96 -2.23 -2.37 12.49
C SER A 96 -1.93 -3.27 11.29
N LEU A 97 -2.72 -4.32 11.09
CA LEU A 97 -2.52 -5.33 10.05
C LEU A 97 -3.53 -5.24 8.89
N THR A 98 -4.67 -4.57 9.10
CA THR A 98 -5.82 -4.60 8.18
C THR A 98 -6.19 -3.28 7.48
N PRO A 99 -5.32 -2.25 7.38
CA PRO A 99 -5.62 -1.13 6.48
C PRO A 99 -5.84 -1.62 5.05
N GLU A 100 -6.50 -0.81 4.24
CA GLU A 100 -6.62 -1.11 2.81
C GLU A 100 -5.24 -1.29 2.18
N GLN A 101 -5.04 -2.36 1.44
CA GLN A 101 -3.76 -2.75 0.84
C GLN A 101 -3.92 -3.00 -0.67
N PRO A 102 -4.16 -1.95 -1.48
CA PRO A 102 -4.54 -2.08 -2.88
C PRO A 102 -3.46 -2.77 -3.72
N VAL A 103 -2.17 -2.48 -3.51
CA VAL A 103 -1.09 -3.13 -4.25
C VAL A 103 -0.95 -4.61 -3.86
N THR A 104 -1.06 -4.93 -2.57
CA THR A 104 -1.05 -6.32 -2.10
C THR A 104 -2.23 -7.13 -2.66
N GLU A 105 -3.42 -6.52 -2.78
CA GLU A 105 -4.59 -7.15 -3.40
C GLU A 105 -4.39 -7.38 -4.89
N ARG A 106 -3.81 -6.42 -5.61
CA ARG A 106 -3.47 -6.57 -7.02
C ARG A 106 -2.49 -7.73 -7.22
N LEU A 107 -1.44 -7.77 -6.40
CA LEU A 107 -0.45 -8.85 -6.40
C LEU A 107 -1.11 -10.22 -6.13
N ARG A 108 -2.03 -10.30 -5.14
CA ARG A 108 -2.78 -11.52 -4.85
C ARG A 108 -3.65 -11.97 -6.03
N SER A 109 -4.34 -11.03 -6.67
CA SER A 109 -5.21 -11.32 -7.82
C SER A 109 -4.39 -11.87 -9.00
N ALA A 110 -3.27 -11.24 -9.32
CA ALA A 110 -2.34 -11.72 -10.34
C ALA A 110 -1.80 -13.13 -10.02
N MET A 111 -1.36 -13.37 -8.78
CA MET A 111 -0.80 -14.66 -8.37
C MET A 111 -1.81 -15.81 -8.30
N THR A 112 -3.09 -15.51 -8.14
CA THR A 112 -4.18 -16.52 -8.13
C THR A 112 -4.85 -16.70 -9.48
N GLY A 113 -4.42 -15.96 -10.51
CA GLY A 113 -5.03 -15.99 -11.84
C GLY A 113 -6.41 -15.32 -11.89
N ALA A 114 -6.77 -14.53 -10.87
CA ALA A 114 -8.03 -13.77 -10.82
C ALA A 114 -7.93 -12.39 -11.47
N GLY A 115 -6.72 -11.96 -11.84
CA GLY A 115 -6.42 -10.69 -12.51
C GLY A 115 -5.24 -10.85 -13.46
N ASP A 116 -4.98 -9.79 -14.23
CA ASP A 116 -3.84 -9.72 -15.15
C ASP A 116 -2.50 -9.74 -14.41
N PRO A 117 -1.41 -10.14 -15.06
CA PRO A 117 -0.06 -10.01 -14.52
C PRO A 117 0.19 -8.59 -13.99
N ALA A 118 0.85 -8.48 -12.85
CA ALA A 118 1.15 -7.18 -12.25
C ALA A 118 2.65 -7.06 -12.01
N LEU A 119 3.24 -5.96 -12.45
CA LEU A 119 4.57 -5.55 -12.05
C LEU A 119 4.43 -4.71 -10.77
N VAL A 120 5.12 -5.11 -9.71
CA VAL A 120 5.11 -4.40 -8.44
C VAL A 120 6.53 -3.98 -8.10
N TYR A 121 6.74 -2.69 -7.96
CA TYR A 121 7.93 -2.12 -7.36
C TYR A 121 7.83 -2.26 -5.84
N SER A 122 8.95 -2.60 -5.19
CA SER A 122 8.99 -2.74 -3.73
C SER A 122 10.27 -2.14 -3.17
N GLN A 123 10.13 -1.34 -2.12
CA GLN A 123 11.22 -0.80 -1.32
C GLN A 123 10.94 -1.11 0.14
N SER A 124 11.93 -1.62 0.86
CA SER A 124 11.80 -2.04 2.24
C SER A 124 12.97 -1.56 3.09
N ALA A 125 12.65 -1.16 4.31
CA ALA A 125 13.57 -1.03 5.43
C ALA A 125 13.03 -1.90 6.58
N GLU A 126 13.71 -1.96 7.72
CA GLU A 126 13.36 -2.86 8.83
C GLU A 126 11.89 -2.78 9.26
N GLU A 127 11.36 -1.56 9.40
CA GLU A 127 9.98 -1.29 9.84
C GLU A 127 9.10 -0.66 8.74
N VAL A 128 9.63 -0.49 7.52
CA VAL A 128 8.95 0.22 6.44
C VAL A 128 8.85 -0.67 5.20
N LEU A 129 7.68 -0.69 4.60
CA LEU A 129 7.45 -1.29 3.29
C LEU A 129 6.69 -0.32 2.40
N VAL A 130 7.25 -0.03 1.24
CA VAL A 130 6.57 0.69 0.15
C VAL A 130 6.38 -0.27 -1.02
N LEU A 131 5.17 -0.34 -1.53
CA LEU A 131 4.81 -1.06 -2.74
C LEU A 131 4.19 -0.08 -3.72
N ALA A 132 4.53 -0.20 -4.99
CA ALA A 132 3.89 0.59 -6.05
C ALA A 132 3.67 -0.25 -7.30
N THR A 133 2.63 0.09 -8.04
CA THR A 133 2.30 -0.52 -9.34
C THR A 133 1.60 0.51 -10.21
N ILE A 134 1.59 0.27 -11.51
CA ILE A 134 0.72 0.98 -12.44
C ILE A 134 -0.31 -0.03 -12.94
N ASP A 135 -1.58 0.32 -12.81
CA ASP A 135 -2.72 -0.46 -13.25
C ASP A 135 -3.51 0.40 -14.24
N ASP A 136 -3.46 0.05 -15.49
CA ASP A 136 -3.89 0.89 -16.61
C ASP A 136 -3.22 2.28 -16.52
N GLU A 137 -4.00 3.34 -16.36
CA GLU A 137 -3.54 4.73 -16.25
C GLU A 137 -3.45 5.23 -14.80
N THR A 138 -3.49 4.33 -13.83
CA THR A 138 -3.46 4.66 -12.40
C THR A 138 -2.19 4.16 -11.74
N TYR A 139 -1.40 5.08 -11.21
CA TYR A 139 -0.34 4.77 -10.26
C TYR A 139 -0.94 4.53 -8.89
N VAL A 140 -0.65 3.37 -8.33
CA VAL A 140 -1.09 2.97 -6.98
C VAL A 140 0.14 2.75 -6.12
N ARG A 141 0.24 3.49 -5.02
CA ARG A 141 1.29 3.35 -4.00
C ARG A 141 0.67 3.00 -2.67
N GLN A 142 1.28 2.05 -1.98
CA GLN A 142 0.92 1.62 -0.63
C GLN A 142 2.19 1.70 0.24
N ALA A 143 2.11 2.38 1.38
CA ALA A 143 3.20 2.42 2.35
C ALA A 143 2.71 1.94 3.72
N THR A 144 3.55 1.18 4.41
CA THR A 144 3.35 0.72 5.79
C THR A 144 4.59 1.10 6.60
N LEU A 145 4.40 1.86 7.69
CA LEU A 145 5.43 2.38 8.59
C LEU A 145 5.10 1.85 9.99
N ARG A 146 5.67 0.72 10.35
CA ARG A 146 5.30 -0.01 11.57
C ARG A 146 5.73 0.72 12.85
N ASP A 147 6.89 1.37 12.83
CA ASP A 147 7.47 2.16 13.92
C ASP A 147 6.66 3.41 14.27
N GLU A 148 5.79 3.85 13.40
CA GLU A 148 4.88 4.98 13.63
C GLU A 148 3.60 4.60 14.41
N ARG A 149 3.47 3.36 14.85
CA ARG A 149 2.34 2.83 15.59
C ARG A 149 2.71 2.54 17.06
N ASP A 150 2.00 3.15 18.02
CA ASP A 150 2.15 2.86 19.46
C ASP A 150 0.83 2.35 20.06
N LEU A 151 0.76 1.04 20.31
CA LEU A 151 -0.42 0.39 20.88
C LEU A 151 -0.54 0.55 22.41
N GLY A 152 0.50 1.08 23.08
CA GLY A 152 0.60 1.13 24.54
C GLY A 152 0.29 2.50 25.16
N SER A 153 0.35 3.57 24.38
CA SER A 153 0.17 4.93 24.85
C SER A 153 -1.27 5.44 24.67
N GLU A 154 -1.60 6.52 25.40
CA GLU A 154 -2.92 7.14 25.35
C GLU A 154 -3.11 7.93 24.05
N ASP A 155 -4.38 8.00 23.61
CA ASP A 155 -4.80 8.79 22.47
C ASP A 155 -4.61 10.28 22.73
N GLN A 156 -3.94 10.99 21.81
CA GLN A 156 -3.68 12.41 21.88
C GLN A 156 -4.69 13.27 21.08
N PHE A 157 -5.56 12.64 20.29
CA PHE A 157 -6.63 13.34 19.58
C PHE A 157 -7.81 13.58 20.51
N THR A 158 -8.22 14.83 20.68
CA THR A 158 -9.31 15.26 21.56
C THR A 158 -10.60 15.56 20.82
N ASP A 159 -10.51 16.18 19.63
CA ASP A 159 -11.60 16.32 18.67
C ASP A 159 -11.29 15.40 17.48
N LEU A 160 -11.74 14.17 17.61
CA LEU A 160 -11.32 13.00 16.83
C LEU A 160 -11.13 13.29 15.33
N TRP A 161 -12.11 13.92 14.70
CA TRP A 161 -12.11 14.14 13.26
C TRP A 161 -11.35 15.38 12.83
N ARG A 162 -11.51 16.46 13.59
CA ARG A 162 -10.85 17.73 13.31
C ARG A 162 -9.36 17.61 13.50
N ASP A 163 -8.95 16.96 14.60
CA ASP A 163 -7.54 16.80 14.92
C ASP A 163 -6.84 15.91 13.89
N ALA A 164 -7.46 14.78 13.51
CA ALA A 164 -6.94 13.88 12.48
C ALA A 164 -6.84 14.55 11.11
N THR A 165 -7.90 15.25 10.66
CA THR A 165 -7.90 15.98 9.38
C THR A 165 -6.85 17.10 9.38
N SER A 166 -6.76 17.86 10.48
CA SER A 166 -5.75 18.93 10.64
C SER A 166 -4.34 18.38 10.60
N ARG A 167 -4.11 17.23 11.25
CA ARG A 167 -2.81 16.57 11.24
C ARG A 167 -2.46 16.05 9.84
N ALA A 168 -3.38 15.39 9.15
CA ALA A 168 -3.20 14.97 7.76
C ALA A 168 -2.85 16.18 6.87
N GLY A 169 -3.57 17.29 7.00
CA GLY A 169 -3.28 18.52 6.26
C GLY A 169 -1.89 19.08 6.54
N SER A 170 -1.39 18.98 7.77
CA SER A 170 -0.02 19.41 8.12
C SER A 170 1.07 18.52 7.53
N LEU A 171 0.80 17.23 7.36
CA LEU A 171 1.73 16.24 6.79
C LEU A 171 1.72 16.23 5.25
N TYR A 172 0.57 16.57 4.64
CA TYR A 172 0.37 16.58 3.19
C TYR A 172 -0.12 17.94 2.68
N PRO A 173 0.68 19.02 2.88
CA PRO A 173 0.24 20.40 2.61
C PRO A 173 -0.15 20.63 1.15
N TRP A 174 0.46 19.93 0.19
CA TRP A 174 0.09 20.03 -1.22
C TRP A 174 -1.32 19.49 -1.46
N THR A 175 -1.63 18.28 -0.97
CA THR A 175 -2.94 17.64 -1.13
C THR A 175 -4.05 18.47 -0.48
N PHE A 176 -3.78 19.05 0.69
CA PHE A 176 -4.76 19.83 1.47
C PHE A 176 -4.75 21.32 1.15
N SER A 177 -4.01 21.78 0.14
CA SER A 177 -4.09 23.16 -0.32
C SER A 177 -5.46 23.45 -0.97
N SER A 178 -5.90 24.70 -0.89
CA SER A 178 -7.17 25.12 -1.50
C SER A 178 -7.21 24.96 -3.04
N GLU A 179 -6.07 24.82 -3.68
CA GLU A 179 -5.95 24.63 -5.13
C GLU A 179 -6.10 23.15 -5.53
N ASN A 180 -5.70 22.23 -4.64
CA ASN A 180 -5.65 20.81 -4.97
C ASN A 180 -6.77 20.01 -4.32
N LEU A 181 -7.15 20.32 -3.08
CA LEU A 181 -8.17 19.58 -2.34
C LEU A 181 -9.55 19.76 -2.99
N GLN A 182 -10.21 18.66 -3.31
CA GLN A 182 -11.55 18.61 -3.87
C GLN A 182 -12.57 18.16 -2.83
N ASP A 183 -12.24 17.16 -2.02
CA ASP A 183 -13.09 16.64 -0.96
C ASP A 183 -12.23 15.98 0.14
N VAL A 184 -12.76 15.92 1.36
CA VAL A 184 -12.13 15.24 2.49
C VAL A 184 -13.16 14.51 3.33
N ASP A 185 -12.91 13.23 3.54
CA ASP A 185 -13.74 12.34 4.33
C ASP A 185 -12.91 11.68 5.45
N PRO A 186 -12.99 12.18 6.70
CA PRO A 186 -12.42 11.49 7.85
C PRO A 186 -13.37 10.37 8.27
N PHE A 187 -12.83 9.16 8.48
CA PHE A 187 -13.62 8.02 8.93
C PHE A 187 -12.89 7.20 10.00
N ASN A 188 -13.67 6.61 10.91
CA ASN A 188 -13.15 5.68 11.90
C ASN A 188 -13.41 4.26 11.45
N LEU A 189 -12.38 3.43 11.53
CA LEU A 189 -12.47 2.03 11.13
C LEU A 189 -13.10 1.14 12.21
N GLU A 190 -12.84 1.45 13.47
CA GLU A 190 -13.39 0.69 14.62
C GLU A 190 -13.42 1.58 15.86
N VAL A 191 -14.49 1.48 16.63
CA VAL A 191 -14.63 2.17 17.94
C VAL A 191 -13.52 1.69 18.88
N TYR A 192 -12.93 2.63 19.61
CA TYR A 192 -11.80 2.39 20.55
C TYR A 192 -10.47 1.94 19.93
N SER A 193 -10.27 2.05 18.62
CA SER A 193 -9.03 1.56 17.99
C SER A 193 -7.86 2.53 18.06
N GLN A 194 -8.09 3.81 18.37
CA GLN A 194 -7.09 4.89 18.25
C GLN A 194 -6.52 5.02 16.83
N VAL A 195 -7.25 4.55 15.82
CA VAL A 195 -6.88 4.67 14.41
C VAL A 195 -7.84 5.64 13.73
N TYR A 196 -7.25 6.65 13.12
CA TYR A 196 -7.96 7.71 12.42
C TYR A 196 -7.60 7.67 10.95
N ALA A 197 -8.58 7.38 10.10
CA ALA A 197 -8.39 7.39 8.67
C ALA A 197 -8.92 8.71 8.07
N VAL A 198 -8.15 9.30 7.17
CA VAL A 198 -8.54 10.47 6.41
C VAL A 198 -8.33 10.18 4.94
N ARG A 199 -9.42 10.27 4.16
CA ARG A 199 -9.38 10.17 2.71
C ARG A 199 -9.53 11.57 2.12
N ALA A 200 -8.63 11.95 1.23
CA ALA A 200 -8.65 13.22 0.53
C ALA A 200 -8.64 13.00 -0.99
N GLN A 201 -9.68 13.52 -1.65
CA GLN A 201 -9.72 13.63 -3.11
C GLN A 201 -8.99 14.90 -3.52
N HIS A 202 -8.08 14.82 -4.47
CA HIS A 202 -7.31 15.95 -4.95
C HIS A 202 -7.16 15.97 -6.49
N SER A 203 -6.61 17.04 -7.03
CA SER A 203 -6.53 17.27 -8.48
C SER A 203 -5.86 16.14 -9.27
N GLN A 204 -4.94 15.39 -8.65
CA GLN A 204 -4.23 14.27 -9.30
C GLN A 204 -4.80 12.89 -8.95
N GLY A 205 -5.69 12.77 -7.95
CA GLY A 205 -6.23 11.46 -7.54
C GLY A 205 -6.74 11.43 -6.10
N GLU A 206 -6.37 10.40 -5.36
CA GLU A 206 -6.81 10.16 -3.98
C GLU A 206 -5.63 9.83 -3.06
N LEU A 207 -5.66 10.38 -1.85
CA LEU A 207 -4.81 10.03 -0.74
C LEU A 207 -5.66 9.46 0.40
N SER A 208 -5.33 8.27 0.90
CA SER A 208 -5.90 7.71 2.13
C SER A 208 -4.79 7.50 3.15
N VAL A 209 -4.87 8.12 4.32
CA VAL A 209 -3.90 8.01 5.40
C VAL A 209 -4.53 7.46 6.66
N TYR A 210 -3.77 6.65 7.38
CA TYR A 210 -4.16 6.04 8.64
C TYR A 210 -3.20 6.52 9.72
N LEU A 211 -3.73 7.33 10.63
CA LEU A 211 -3.00 7.97 11.72
C LEU A 211 -3.17 7.16 13.01
N ASP A 212 -2.09 7.03 13.74
CA ASP A 212 -2.11 6.54 15.11
C ASP A 212 -2.47 7.69 16.07
N GLY A 213 -3.44 7.47 16.94
CA GLY A 213 -3.86 8.44 17.95
C GLY A 213 -2.77 8.74 18.99
N ALA A 214 -1.93 7.77 19.33
CA ALA A 214 -0.87 7.93 20.32
C ALA A 214 0.33 8.71 19.79
N THR A 215 0.81 8.40 18.59
CA THR A 215 1.97 9.08 17.97
C THR A 215 1.57 10.31 17.16
N ARG A 216 0.32 10.36 16.70
CA ARG A 216 -0.21 11.33 15.72
C ARG A 216 0.49 11.25 14.37
N ASN A 217 1.17 10.15 14.07
CA ASN A 217 1.86 9.92 12.83
C ASN A 217 1.07 8.98 11.90
N VAL A 218 1.42 9.00 10.62
CA VAL A 218 0.85 8.09 9.63
C VAL A 218 1.61 6.78 9.68
N PHE A 219 0.93 5.70 9.99
CA PHE A 219 1.51 4.35 9.98
C PHE A 219 1.13 3.54 8.72
N HIS A 220 0.13 4.01 7.97
CA HIS A 220 -0.22 3.43 6.68
C HIS A 220 -0.77 4.50 5.74
N GLU A 221 -0.42 4.38 4.45
CA GLU A 221 -0.78 5.34 3.41
C GLU A 221 -1.09 4.61 2.10
N ASN A 222 -2.14 5.05 1.42
CA ASN A 222 -2.41 4.69 0.03
C ASN A 222 -2.54 5.95 -0.82
N GLN A 223 -1.89 5.95 -1.98
CA GLN A 223 -2.02 6.99 -3.00
C GLN A 223 -2.48 6.36 -4.31
N LEU A 224 -3.52 6.92 -4.90
CA LEU A 224 -3.98 6.60 -6.24
C LEU A 224 -3.86 7.87 -7.08
N LYS A 225 -3.07 7.85 -8.15
CA LYS A 225 -2.84 9.03 -9.01
C LYS A 225 -3.04 8.65 -10.47
N ARG A 226 -3.77 9.48 -11.20
CA ARG A 226 -3.85 9.35 -12.66
C ARG A 226 -2.52 9.78 -13.26
N VAL A 227 -1.80 8.87 -13.94
CA VAL A 227 -0.46 9.15 -14.48
C VAL A 227 -0.45 10.33 -15.43
N GLN A 228 -1.48 10.49 -16.26
CA GLN A 228 -1.63 11.60 -17.20
C GLN A 228 -1.86 12.97 -16.54
N SER A 229 -2.22 13.01 -15.25
CA SER A 229 -2.42 14.27 -14.51
C SER A 229 -1.17 14.74 -13.76
N LEU A 230 -0.09 13.97 -13.82
CA LEU A 230 1.14 14.28 -13.10
C LEU A 230 2.01 15.23 -13.91
N PRO A 231 2.60 16.25 -13.29
CA PRO A 231 3.55 17.12 -13.97
C PRO A 231 4.84 16.36 -14.24
N VAL A 232 5.37 16.53 -15.45
CA VAL A 232 6.73 16.11 -15.78
C VAL A 232 7.70 17.09 -15.11
N THR A 233 8.63 16.57 -14.32
CA THR A 233 9.66 17.36 -13.63
C THR A 233 10.96 17.40 -14.40
N GLU A 234 11.28 16.33 -15.13
CA GLU A 234 12.49 16.18 -15.91
C GLU A 234 12.24 15.23 -17.09
N THR A 235 12.98 15.42 -18.17
CA THR A 235 13.02 14.48 -19.30
C THR A 235 14.47 14.20 -19.67
N VAL A 236 14.83 12.93 -19.72
CA VAL A 236 16.14 12.45 -20.15
C VAL A 236 15.97 11.71 -21.47
N GLN A 237 16.86 11.98 -22.42
CA GLN A 237 16.82 11.39 -23.76
C GLN A 237 18.17 10.80 -24.12
N ASN A 238 18.14 9.68 -24.84
CA ASN A 238 19.31 9.15 -25.53
C ASN A 238 18.88 8.53 -26.88
N GLU A 239 19.82 8.43 -27.79
CA GLU A 239 19.60 7.84 -29.12
C GLU A 239 20.72 6.87 -29.49
N SER A 240 20.40 5.77 -30.13
CA SER A 240 21.32 4.77 -30.63
C SER A 240 20.61 3.89 -31.65
N ASP A 241 21.33 3.50 -32.72
CA ASP A 241 20.90 2.54 -33.75
C ASP A 241 19.51 2.83 -34.35
N GLY A 242 19.19 4.11 -34.55
CA GLY A 242 17.92 4.54 -35.15
C GLY A 242 16.75 4.54 -34.16
N ILE A 243 17.01 4.33 -32.86
CA ILE A 243 16.04 4.41 -31.77
C ILE A 243 16.30 5.64 -30.92
N VAL A 244 15.25 6.38 -30.62
CA VAL A 244 15.25 7.51 -29.70
C VAL A 244 14.40 7.12 -28.49
N GLY A 245 15.03 7.01 -27.30
CA GLY A 245 14.38 6.78 -26.05
C GLY A 245 14.26 8.08 -25.25
N ASN A 246 13.03 8.45 -24.86
CA ASN A 246 12.73 9.56 -23.97
C ASN A 246 12.14 9.03 -22.67
N VAL A 247 12.70 9.41 -21.54
CA VAL A 247 12.18 9.08 -20.21
C VAL A 247 11.75 10.37 -19.52
N SER A 248 10.46 10.51 -19.28
CA SER A 248 9.86 11.65 -18.56
C SER A 248 9.56 11.26 -17.12
N LEU A 249 10.21 11.93 -16.18
CA LEU A 249 10.07 11.71 -14.73
C LEU A 249 9.00 12.62 -14.16
N THR A 250 8.25 12.15 -13.14
CA THR A 250 7.21 12.96 -12.50
C THR A 250 7.60 13.41 -11.09
N ASN A 251 7.98 12.51 -10.24
CA ASN A 251 8.48 12.74 -8.88
C ASN A 251 9.30 11.54 -8.46
N GLU A 252 10.18 11.73 -7.50
CA GLU A 252 11.03 10.67 -6.93
C GLU A 252 10.21 9.43 -6.54
N ALA A 253 10.65 8.25 -6.99
CA ALA A 253 9.97 6.97 -6.84
C ALA A 253 8.49 6.96 -7.31
N GLY A 254 8.12 7.90 -8.17
CA GLY A 254 6.80 8.01 -8.77
C GLY A 254 6.70 7.31 -10.13
N PRO A 255 5.66 7.61 -10.91
CA PRO A 255 5.56 7.13 -12.29
C PRO A 255 6.58 7.82 -13.19
N MET A 256 7.11 7.08 -14.17
CA MET A 256 7.86 7.60 -15.29
C MET A 256 7.22 7.14 -16.61
N LEU A 257 7.27 7.98 -17.63
CA LEU A 257 6.84 7.64 -18.98
C LEU A 257 8.07 7.37 -19.85
N VAL A 258 8.16 6.19 -20.43
CA VAL A 258 9.13 5.83 -21.45
C VAL A 258 8.45 5.95 -22.80
N ALA A 259 8.94 6.84 -23.67
CA ALA A 259 8.45 7.00 -25.03
C ALA A 259 9.57 6.66 -26.03
N VAL A 260 9.25 5.80 -26.99
CA VAL A 260 10.21 5.24 -27.95
C VAL A 260 9.78 5.58 -29.38
N THR A 261 10.67 6.21 -30.12
CA THR A 261 10.47 6.55 -31.54
C THR A 261 11.68 6.13 -32.35
N ASN A 262 11.50 6.09 -33.66
CA ASN A 262 12.65 6.06 -34.60
C ASN A 262 13.19 7.47 -34.87
N ASP A 263 14.29 7.58 -35.62
CA ASP A 263 14.93 8.87 -36.01
C ASP A 263 13.97 9.82 -36.76
N ALA A 264 12.92 9.31 -37.39
CA ALA A 264 11.90 10.11 -38.08
C ALA A 264 10.79 10.59 -37.12
N GLY A 265 10.85 10.24 -35.83
CA GLY A 265 9.84 10.55 -34.81
C GLY A 265 8.59 9.66 -34.88
N THR A 266 8.65 8.53 -35.58
CA THR A 266 7.53 7.58 -35.62
C THR A 266 7.55 6.69 -34.34
N PRO A 267 6.44 6.54 -33.61
CA PRO A 267 6.36 5.66 -32.48
C PRO A 267 6.73 4.21 -32.78
N ILE A 268 7.41 3.54 -31.87
CA ILE A 268 7.78 2.13 -31.97
C ILE A 268 6.95 1.33 -30.94
N GLU A 269 5.99 0.53 -31.45
CA GLU A 269 5.22 -0.43 -30.67
C GLU A 269 6.04 -1.68 -30.38
N GLY A 270 5.88 -2.26 -29.17
CA GLY A 270 6.51 -3.53 -28.80
C GLY A 270 7.99 -3.42 -28.43
N ALA A 271 8.54 -2.22 -28.25
CA ALA A 271 9.89 -2.07 -27.73
C ALA A 271 9.95 -2.58 -26.28
N GLU A 272 10.85 -3.52 -26.01
CA GLU A 272 11.07 -4.04 -24.66
C GLU A 272 11.80 -3.00 -23.81
N VAL A 273 11.27 -2.75 -22.60
CA VAL A 273 11.85 -1.82 -21.64
C VAL A 273 12.32 -2.57 -20.40
N THR A 274 13.54 -2.28 -19.98
CA THR A 274 14.13 -2.81 -18.74
C THR A 274 14.57 -1.68 -17.82
N VAL A 275 14.57 -1.93 -16.52
CA VAL A 275 15.17 -1.08 -15.48
C VAL A 275 16.27 -1.90 -14.82
N ASP A 276 17.52 -1.43 -14.88
CA ASP A 276 18.70 -2.17 -14.40
C ASP A 276 18.75 -3.63 -14.92
N GLY A 277 18.35 -3.83 -16.19
CA GLY A 277 18.26 -5.13 -16.83
C GLY A 277 17.05 -5.99 -16.43
N ALA A 278 16.20 -5.54 -15.50
CA ALA A 278 14.95 -6.23 -15.16
C ALA A 278 13.82 -5.79 -16.09
N PRO A 279 13.09 -6.70 -16.77
CA PRO A 279 12.03 -6.32 -17.71
C PRO A 279 10.85 -5.68 -16.96
N VAL A 280 10.39 -4.52 -17.45
CA VAL A 280 9.26 -3.78 -16.87
C VAL A 280 8.06 -3.69 -17.81
N GLY A 281 8.20 -4.01 -19.08
CA GLY A 281 7.09 -4.06 -20.03
C GLY A 281 7.53 -3.83 -21.46
N VAL A 282 6.53 -3.60 -22.30
CA VAL A 282 6.71 -3.25 -23.72
C VAL A 282 5.89 -2.01 -24.03
N THR A 283 6.36 -1.20 -25.00
CA THR A 283 5.63 -0.02 -25.44
C THR A 283 4.34 -0.40 -26.18
N ASP A 284 3.32 0.41 -26.04
CA ASP A 284 2.05 0.30 -26.73
C ASP A 284 2.09 0.83 -28.17
N SER A 285 0.93 0.93 -28.82
CA SER A 285 0.81 1.44 -30.20
C SER A 285 1.16 2.92 -30.35
N SER A 286 1.25 3.69 -29.27
CA SER A 286 1.76 5.07 -29.26
C SER A 286 3.26 5.14 -28.98
N GLY A 287 3.93 3.99 -28.83
CA GLY A 287 5.34 3.90 -28.47
C GLY A 287 5.61 4.22 -27.00
N GLU A 288 4.61 4.14 -26.14
CA GLU A 288 4.68 4.59 -24.75
C GLU A 288 4.54 3.42 -23.76
N LEU A 289 5.25 3.54 -22.63
CA LEU A 289 5.12 2.66 -21.47
C LEU A 289 5.21 3.48 -20.20
N TRP A 290 4.21 3.37 -19.32
CA TRP A 290 4.28 3.86 -17.96
C TRP A 290 4.92 2.81 -17.04
N ALA A 291 5.95 3.21 -16.29
CA ALA A 291 6.64 2.37 -15.31
C ALA A 291 6.85 3.14 -13.99
N VAL A 292 7.21 2.43 -12.92
CA VAL A 292 7.59 3.05 -11.65
C VAL A 292 9.08 3.38 -11.69
N GLN A 293 9.42 4.64 -11.41
CA GLN A 293 10.80 5.11 -11.32
C GLN A 293 11.48 4.49 -10.08
N PRO A 294 12.69 3.96 -10.19
CA PRO A 294 13.53 3.62 -9.04
C PRO A 294 13.82 4.86 -8.18
N ALA A 295 14.06 4.64 -6.88
CA ALA A 295 14.44 5.72 -5.97
C ALA A 295 15.94 6.09 -6.03
N ALA A 296 16.71 5.46 -6.89
CA ALA A 296 18.12 5.70 -7.10
C ALA A 296 18.41 5.86 -8.61
N GLU A 297 19.60 6.33 -8.93
CA GLU A 297 20.10 6.31 -10.33
C GLU A 297 19.89 4.92 -10.93
N ALA A 298 19.35 4.87 -12.16
CA ALA A 298 19.07 3.61 -12.85
C ALA A 298 19.29 3.69 -14.36
N GLU A 299 19.52 2.52 -14.95
CA GLU A 299 19.64 2.35 -16.40
C GLU A 299 18.29 1.88 -16.98
N ILE A 300 17.70 2.68 -17.88
CA ILE A 300 16.53 2.30 -18.66
C ILE A 300 17.00 1.75 -20.00
N GLY A 301 17.00 0.42 -20.13
CA GLY A 301 17.32 -0.25 -21.39
C GLY A 301 16.07 -0.36 -22.27
N ILE A 302 16.21 -0.03 -23.55
CA ILE A 302 15.14 -0.12 -24.56
C ILE A 302 15.67 -0.92 -25.72
N THR A 303 15.03 -2.04 -26.05
CA THR A 303 15.43 -2.91 -27.18
C THR A 303 14.25 -3.20 -28.11
N THR A 304 14.55 -3.46 -29.38
CA THR A 304 13.54 -3.86 -30.37
C THR A 304 13.98 -5.12 -31.11
N GLU A 305 13.11 -5.75 -31.86
CA GLU A 305 13.49 -6.91 -32.70
C GLU A 305 14.57 -6.59 -33.77
N GLU A 306 14.71 -5.32 -34.14
CA GLU A 306 15.57 -4.87 -35.24
C GLU A 306 16.87 -4.18 -34.76
N SER A 307 17.03 -3.89 -33.46
CA SER A 307 18.13 -3.10 -32.90
C SER A 307 18.58 -3.60 -31.53
N ASP A 308 19.90 -3.53 -31.29
CA ASP A 308 20.54 -3.83 -30.00
C ASP A 308 20.13 -2.83 -28.90
N GLY A 309 19.47 -1.73 -29.28
CA GLY A 309 18.78 -0.85 -28.36
C GLY A 309 19.53 0.40 -27.93
N VAL A 310 18.87 1.16 -27.06
CA VAL A 310 19.38 2.39 -26.44
C VAL A 310 19.26 2.29 -24.91
N THR A 311 20.24 2.85 -24.19
CA THR A 311 20.20 2.99 -22.74
C THR A 311 20.04 4.45 -22.35
N VAL A 312 19.06 4.76 -21.52
CA VAL A 312 18.85 6.08 -20.93
C VAL A 312 19.19 6.01 -19.45
N LEU A 313 20.10 6.87 -18.98
CA LEU A 313 20.46 6.96 -17.57
C LEU A 313 19.56 8.00 -16.90
N ILE A 314 18.79 7.58 -15.89
CA ILE A 314 17.99 8.49 -15.08
C ILE A 314 18.74 8.82 -13.77
N PRO A 315 18.72 10.11 -13.34
CA PRO A 315 19.39 10.53 -12.10
C PRO A 315 18.63 10.04 -10.86
N GLU A 316 19.29 10.22 -9.70
CA GLU A 316 18.68 10.07 -8.37
C GLU A 316 17.50 11.01 -8.17
#